data_54347470af43ec761dac70c98575136f
#
_entry.id   54347470af43ec761dac70c98575136f
#
_cell.length_a   1.000
_cell.length_b   1.000
_cell.length_c   1.000
_cell.angle_alpha   90.00
_cell.angle_beta   90.00
_cell.angle_gamma   90.00
#
_symmetry.space_group_name_H-M   'P 1'
#
loop_
_entity.id
_entity.type
_entity.pdbx_description
1 polymer ?
#
loop_
_entity_poly.entity_id
_entity_poly.type
_entity_poly.pdbx_seq_one_letter_code
_entity_poly.pdbx_strand_id
1 'polypeptide(L)'
;DKIGLEAVGAEMKERGLTDQAVAVIEPVLLLEGTTAEKIETMRGLMQGKSASGIVSEMGLLGLDELDELFGFIEAAGVGQKVEMDLSLARGLNYYTGAIFEVKALDYAIGSICGGGRYDNLTGIFGLPGMSGVGISFGADRIYDVLKGLDKFPKDIAGSATVLFANMDAEALSYIIPVVKSLREAGVACEIYPDKSKLK
;
A
#
# COMPACT_ATOMS: atom_id res chain seq x y z
N ASP A 1 -3.90 16.03 -1.46
CA ASP A 1 -5.21 15.45 -1.20
C ASP A 1 -5.71 15.64 0.25
N LYS A 2 -4.86 15.53 1.26
CA LYS A 2 -5.28 15.72 2.67
C LYS A 2 -5.53 17.17 3.08
N ILE A 3 -4.87 18.12 2.44
CA ILE A 3 -4.89 19.55 2.81
C ILE A 3 -5.62 20.42 1.79
N GLY A 4 -6.06 19.85 0.68
CA GLY A 4 -6.73 20.56 -0.42
C GLY A 4 -5.75 21.24 -1.38
N LEU A 5 -6.24 21.53 -2.59
CA LEU A 5 -5.43 22.03 -3.70
C LEU A 5 -4.83 23.42 -3.41
N GLU A 6 -5.59 24.29 -2.77
CA GLU A 6 -5.16 25.64 -2.42
C GLU A 6 -3.95 25.62 -1.46
N ALA A 7 -3.99 24.75 -0.44
CA ALA A 7 -2.88 24.58 0.49
C ALA A 7 -1.66 23.91 -0.16
N VAL A 8 -1.87 22.98 -1.10
CA VAL A 8 -0.79 22.38 -1.90
C VAL A 8 -0.13 23.44 -2.76
N GLY A 9 -0.90 24.31 -3.43
CA GLY A 9 -0.38 25.43 -4.21
C GLY A 9 0.43 26.42 -3.37
N ALA A 10 -0.02 26.71 -2.16
CA ALA A 10 0.71 27.57 -1.22
C ALA A 10 2.04 26.93 -0.80
N GLU A 11 2.05 25.64 -0.44
CA GLU A 11 3.27 24.90 -0.09
C GLU A 11 4.27 24.82 -1.26
N MET A 12 3.80 24.63 -2.49
CA MET A 12 4.64 24.66 -3.67
C MET A 12 5.37 26.00 -3.83
N LYS A 13 4.67 27.11 -3.58
CA LYS A 13 5.26 28.46 -3.61
C LYS A 13 6.28 28.67 -2.51
N GLU A 14 5.99 28.23 -1.30
CA GLU A 14 6.95 28.25 -0.18
C GLU A 14 8.23 27.47 -0.49
N ARG A 15 8.12 26.38 -1.25
CA ARG A 15 9.26 25.58 -1.74
C ARG A 15 9.96 26.17 -2.95
N GLY A 16 9.59 27.37 -3.40
CA GLY A 16 10.28 28.11 -4.43
C GLY A 16 9.72 27.96 -5.84
N LEU A 17 8.53 27.34 -6.01
CA LEU A 17 7.87 27.35 -7.31
C LEU A 17 7.24 28.73 -7.58
N THR A 18 7.37 29.20 -8.83
CA THR A 18 6.71 30.42 -9.26
C THR A 18 5.20 30.24 -9.44
N ASP A 19 4.43 31.33 -9.36
CA ASP A 19 2.98 31.28 -9.64
C ASP A 19 2.68 30.68 -11.01
N GLN A 20 3.54 30.94 -11.99
CA GLN A 20 3.39 30.40 -13.34
C GLN A 20 3.63 28.88 -13.38
N ALA A 21 4.58 28.37 -12.59
CA ALA A 21 4.81 26.93 -12.49
C ALA A 21 3.65 26.22 -11.78
N VAL A 22 3.12 26.80 -10.71
CA VAL A 22 1.96 26.27 -9.98
C VAL A 22 0.73 26.22 -10.91
N ALA A 23 0.45 27.27 -11.66
CA ALA A 23 -0.67 27.32 -12.61
C ALA A 23 -0.58 26.25 -13.73
N VAL A 24 0.61 25.77 -14.05
CA VAL A 24 0.81 24.66 -15.01
C VAL A 24 0.59 23.30 -14.35
N ILE A 25 0.98 23.15 -13.08
CA ILE A 25 0.91 21.87 -12.34
C ILE A 25 -0.51 21.57 -11.83
N GLU A 26 -1.23 22.57 -11.35
CA GLU A 26 -2.59 22.38 -10.81
C GLU A 26 -3.55 21.62 -11.74
N PRO A 27 -3.69 21.96 -13.03
CA PRO A 27 -4.55 21.22 -13.95
C PRO A 27 -4.12 19.76 -14.14
N VAL A 28 -2.81 19.47 -14.04
CA VAL A 28 -2.27 18.12 -14.15
C VAL A 28 -2.68 17.28 -12.94
N LEU A 29 -2.64 17.83 -11.73
CA LEU A 29 -3.07 17.14 -10.51
C LEU A 29 -4.57 16.85 -10.49
N LEU A 30 -5.36 17.65 -11.19
CA LEU A 30 -6.81 17.51 -11.31
C LEU A 30 -7.27 16.77 -12.57
N LEU A 31 -6.33 16.20 -13.32
CA LEU A 31 -6.66 15.55 -14.59
C LEU A 31 -7.59 14.36 -14.37
N GLU A 32 -8.81 14.48 -14.85
CA GLU A 32 -9.83 13.44 -14.84
C GLU A 32 -9.83 12.66 -16.16
N GLY A 33 -10.51 11.51 -16.17
CA GLY A 33 -10.65 10.67 -17.34
C GLY A 33 -10.04 9.28 -17.17
N THR A 34 -10.05 8.51 -18.23
CA THR A 34 -9.42 7.20 -18.30
C THR A 34 -7.90 7.29 -18.24
N THR A 35 -7.24 6.20 -17.89
CA THR A 35 -5.77 6.15 -17.89
C THR A 35 -5.17 6.52 -19.25
N ALA A 36 -5.76 6.02 -20.34
CA ALA A 36 -5.31 6.34 -21.70
C ALA A 36 -5.43 7.84 -22.03
N GLU A 37 -6.53 8.48 -21.65
CA GLU A 37 -6.73 9.93 -21.85
C GLU A 37 -5.73 10.74 -21.01
N LYS A 38 -5.47 10.34 -19.79
CA LYS A 38 -4.46 10.98 -18.93
C LYS A 38 -3.06 10.87 -19.52
N ILE A 39 -2.67 9.69 -19.98
CA ILE A 39 -1.37 9.45 -20.62
C ILE A 39 -1.22 10.32 -21.87
N GLU A 40 -2.22 10.36 -22.74
CA GLU A 40 -2.18 11.16 -23.97
C GLU A 40 -2.07 12.67 -23.66
N THR A 41 -2.83 13.16 -22.70
CA THR A 41 -2.76 14.56 -22.26
C THR A 41 -1.37 14.89 -21.71
N MET A 42 -0.80 14.01 -20.87
CA MET A 42 0.54 14.20 -20.35
C MET A 42 1.62 14.18 -21.44
N ARG A 43 1.49 13.29 -22.43
CA ARG A 43 2.39 13.26 -23.60
C ARG A 43 2.34 14.61 -24.35
N GLY A 44 1.15 15.14 -24.58
CA GLY A 44 0.98 16.45 -25.24
C GLY A 44 1.64 17.60 -24.46
N LEU A 45 1.50 17.62 -23.14
CA LEU A 45 2.14 18.60 -22.27
C LEU A 45 3.67 18.50 -22.28
N MET A 46 4.22 17.28 -22.29
CA MET A 46 5.67 17.04 -22.28
C MET A 46 6.34 17.27 -23.63
N GLN A 47 5.62 17.11 -24.73
CA GLN A 47 6.10 17.46 -26.07
C GLN A 47 6.03 18.97 -26.36
N GLY A 48 5.34 19.74 -25.51
CA GLY A 48 5.26 21.18 -25.60
C GLY A 48 6.58 21.86 -25.24
N LYS A 49 6.77 23.09 -25.74
CA LYS A 49 8.02 23.88 -25.68
C LYS A 49 8.46 24.35 -24.29
N SER A 50 7.76 23.95 -23.20
CA SER A 50 8.01 24.46 -21.85
C SER A 50 8.91 23.58 -20.99
N ALA A 51 9.19 22.34 -21.37
CA ALA A 51 10.04 21.45 -20.58
C ALA A 51 11.50 21.52 -21.07
N SER A 52 12.47 21.51 -20.15
CA SER A 52 13.88 21.30 -20.52
C SER A 52 14.02 19.91 -21.14
N GLY A 53 14.81 19.78 -22.22
CA GLY A 53 14.86 18.56 -23.04
C GLY A 53 15.01 17.24 -22.25
N ILE A 54 15.88 17.20 -21.21
CA ILE A 54 16.13 16.01 -20.40
C ILE A 54 14.89 15.62 -19.55
N VAL A 55 14.22 16.58 -18.94
CA VAL A 55 13.02 16.32 -18.10
C VAL A 55 11.86 15.83 -18.98
N SER A 56 11.74 16.35 -20.19
CA SER A 56 10.75 15.92 -21.18
C SER A 56 10.99 14.47 -21.62
N GLU A 57 12.23 14.11 -21.88
CA GLU A 57 12.62 12.78 -22.35
C GLU A 57 12.38 11.72 -21.26
N MET A 58 12.80 11.97 -20.02
CA MET A 58 12.53 11.10 -18.88
C MET A 58 11.03 10.95 -18.58
N GLY A 59 10.28 12.03 -18.71
CA GLY A 59 8.84 11.99 -18.51
C GLY A 59 8.12 11.15 -19.56
N LEU A 60 8.52 11.26 -20.82
CA LEU A 60 7.98 10.45 -21.91
C LEU A 60 8.28 8.95 -21.71
N LEU A 61 9.51 8.60 -21.30
CA LEU A 61 9.88 7.22 -20.94
C LEU A 61 9.01 6.69 -19.79
N GLY A 62 8.77 7.50 -18.77
CA GLY A 62 7.89 7.11 -17.65
C GLY A 62 6.43 6.89 -18.09
N LEU A 63 5.93 7.67 -19.05
CA LEU A 63 4.60 7.46 -19.62
C LEU A 63 4.54 6.18 -20.48
N ASP A 64 5.60 5.85 -21.21
CA ASP A 64 5.69 4.61 -21.98
C ASP A 64 5.69 3.39 -21.04
N GLU A 65 6.45 3.45 -19.94
CA GLU A 65 6.45 2.39 -18.91
C GLU A 65 5.06 2.21 -18.26
N LEU A 66 4.34 3.30 -17.99
CA LEU A 66 2.99 3.22 -17.44
C LEU A 66 1.99 2.63 -18.44
N ASP A 67 2.07 3.03 -19.69
CA ASP A 67 1.21 2.52 -20.75
C ASP A 67 1.39 1.00 -20.93
N GLU A 68 2.62 0.53 -20.96
CA GLU A 68 2.96 -0.90 -20.99
C GLU A 68 2.43 -1.62 -19.75
N LEU A 69 2.63 -1.05 -18.55
CA LEU A 69 2.14 -1.61 -17.29
C LEU A 69 0.62 -1.77 -17.28
N PHE A 70 -0.12 -0.75 -17.74
CA PHE A 70 -1.58 -0.84 -17.83
C PHE A 70 -2.03 -1.87 -18.85
N GLY A 71 -1.30 -2.04 -19.95
CA GLY A 71 -1.52 -3.14 -20.91
C GLY A 71 -1.36 -4.51 -20.25
N PHE A 72 -0.37 -4.71 -19.41
CA PHE A 72 -0.19 -5.96 -18.66
C PHE A 72 -1.30 -6.19 -17.63
N ILE A 73 -1.74 -5.15 -16.93
CA ILE A 73 -2.84 -5.23 -15.97
C ILE A 73 -4.14 -5.66 -16.65
N GLU A 74 -4.43 -5.10 -17.83
CA GLU A 74 -5.59 -5.48 -18.63
C GLU A 74 -5.46 -6.93 -19.13
N ALA A 75 -4.32 -7.30 -19.68
CA ALA A 75 -4.06 -8.68 -20.15
C ALA A 75 -4.13 -9.71 -19.02
N ALA A 76 -3.75 -9.34 -17.80
CA ALA A 76 -3.85 -10.20 -16.61
C ALA A 76 -5.29 -10.32 -16.09
N GLY A 77 -6.24 -9.56 -16.60
CA GLY A 77 -7.65 -9.61 -16.19
C GLY A 77 -7.87 -9.20 -14.72
N VAL A 78 -7.11 -8.22 -14.23
CA VAL A 78 -7.25 -7.72 -12.86
C VAL A 78 -8.65 -7.14 -12.65
N GLY A 79 -9.45 -7.78 -11.78
CA GLY A 79 -10.85 -7.40 -11.53
C GLY A 79 -11.05 -6.18 -10.64
N GLN A 80 -10.00 -5.69 -10.00
CA GLN A 80 -10.03 -4.49 -9.17
C GLN A 80 -9.93 -3.23 -10.04
N LYS A 81 -10.53 -2.14 -9.56
CA LYS A 81 -10.37 -0.83 -10.20
C LYS A 81 -8.90 -0.40 -10.08
N VAL A 82 -8.27 -0.19 -11.22
CA VAL A 82 -6.90 0.35 -11.30
C VAL A 82 -6.98 1.68 -12.07
N GLU A 83 -6.35 2.72 -11.55
CA GLU A 83 -6.35 4.04 -12.16
C GLU A 83 -5.00 4.72 -12.02
N MET A 84 -4.65 5.57 -12.97
CA MET A 84 -3.50 6.45 -12.89
C MET A 84 -3.84 7.64 -11.99
N ASP A 85 -3.09 7.82 -10.91
CA ASP A 85 -3.20 8.93 -9.97
C ASP A 85 -1.93 9.78 -10.03
N LEU A 86 -2.02 10.96 -10.66
CA LEU A 86 -0.89 11.88 -10.80
C LEU A 86 -0.53 12.60 -9.50
N SER A 87 -1.40 12.55 -8.50
CA SER A 87 -1.14 13.11 -7.18
C SER A 87 -0.43 12.13 -6.24
N LEU A 88 -0.27 10.86 -6.64
CA LEU A 88 0.37 9.86 -5.82
C LEU A 88 1.84 10.16 -5.62
N ALA A 89 2.22 10.41 -4.37
CA ALA A 89 3.60 10.59 -3.96
C ALA A 89 3.92 9.67 -2.77
N ARG A 90 5.10 9.07 -2.80
CA ARG A 90 5.61 8.25 -1.71
C ARG A 90 6.83 8.90 -1.07
N GLY A 91 6.92 8.81 0.25
CA GLY A 91 7.95 9.49 1.03
C GLY A 91 9.37 8.89 0.95
N LEU A 92 9.60 7.93 0.05
CA LEU A 92 10.88 7.22 -0.07
C LEU A 92 11.51 7.51 -1.44
N ASN A 93 12.73 8.00 -1.44
CA ASN A 93 13.43 8.49 -2.64
C ASN A 93 14.17 7.40 -3.44
N TYR A 94 13.96 6.13 -3.14
CA TYR A 94 14.63 5.04 -3.84
C TYR A 94 13.82 4.45 -5.01
N TYR A 95 12.58 4.85 -5.18
CA TYR A 95 11.78 4.43 -6.33
C TYR A 95 12.28 5.10 -7.60
N THR A 96 12.44 4.31 -8.66
CA THR A 96 12.97 4.74 -9.96
C THR A 96 11.99 4.52 -11.11
N GLY A 97 10.85 3.86 -10.87
CA GLY A 97 9.82 3.57 -11.85
C GLY A 97 8.43 3.71 -11.23
N ALA A 98 7.48 2.94 -11.73
CA ALA A 98 6.10 2.99 -11.26
C ALA A 98 5.99 2.77 -9.74
N ILE A 99 5.17 3.59 -9.10
CA ILE A 99 4.76 3.46 -7.70
C ILE A 99 3.27 3.15 -7.65
N PHE A 100 2.82 2.45 -6.61
CA PHE A 100 1.42 2.11 -6.46
C PHE A 100 0.97 2.17 -5.01
N GLU A 101 -0.33 2.39 -4.83
CA GLU A 101 -1.05 2.29 -3.56
C GLU A 101 -2.34 1.50 -3.72
N VAL A 102 -2.73 0.82 -2.65
CA VAL A 102 -4.03 0.16 -2.56
C VAL A 102 -4.85 0.86 -1.48
N LYS A 103 -6.07 1.26 -1.84
CA LYS A 103 -7.04 1.92 -0.96
C LYS A 103 -8.28 1.04 -0.81
N ALA A 104 -8.84 0.95 0.39
CA ALA A 104 -10.17 0.40 0.59
C ALA A 104 -11.20 1.45 0.17
N LEU A 105 -12.11 1.11 -0.76
CA LEU A 105 -13.10 2.06 -1.28
C LEU A 105 -14.27 2.26 -0.31
N ASP A 106 -14.65 1.18 0.40
CA ASP A 106 -15.83 1.16 1.28
C ASP A 106 -15.51 1.45 2.76
N TYR A 107 -14.28 1.84 3.06
CA TYR A 107 -13.82 2.12 4.42
C TYR A 107 -12.86 3.30 4.46
N ALA A 108 -13.20 4.31 5.26
CA ALA A 108 -12.41 5.55 5.34
C ALA A 108 -11.12 5.35 6.15
N ILE A 109 -10.11 4.78 5.50
CA ILE A 109 -8.76 4.61 6.05
C ILE A 109 -7.76 5.02 4.97
N GLY A 110 -6.54 5.33 5.35
CA GLY A 110 -5.48 5.60 4.37
C GLY A 110 -5.10 4.36 3.56
N SER A 111 -4.04 4.47 2.76
CA SER A 111 -3.50 3.35 1.98
C SER A 111 -3.26 2.11 2.85
N ILE A 112 -3.79 0.97 2.43
CA ILE A 112 -3.64 -0.33 3.12
C ILE A 112 -2.45 -1.14 2.60
N CYS A 113 -1.93 -0.77 1.44
CA CYS A 113 -0.77 -1.39 0.83
C CYS A 113 -0.11 -0.39 -0.11
N GLY A 114 1.17 -0.56 -0.37
CA GLY A 114 1.85 0.25 -1.36
C GLY A 114 3.27 -0.19 -1.61
N GLY A 115 3.80 0.22 -2.74
CA GLY A 115 5.12 -0.17 -3.20
C GLY A 115 5.55 0.54 -4.46
N GLY A 116 6.53 -0.04 -5.14
CA GLY A 116 7.03 0.46 -6.41
C GLY A 116 8.29 -0.24 -6.86
N ARG A 117 8.72 0.10 -8.07
CA ARG A 117 9.96 -0.36 -8.68
C ARG A 117 11.15 0.47 -8.20
N TYR A 118 12.26 -0.19 -8.01
CA TYR A 118 13.57 0.43 -7.71
C TYR A 118 14.69 -0.31 -8.42
N ASP A 119 15.62 0.42 -9.02
CA ASP A 119 16.73 -0.15 -9.81
C ASP A 119 18.08 -0.05 -9.08
N ASN A 120 18.22 0.86 -8.12
CA ASN A 120 19.50 1.16 -7.47
C ASN A 120 19.59 0.67 -6.02
N LEU A 121 18.47 0.37 -5.38
CA LEU A 121 18.43 -0.01 -3.95
C LEU A 121 19.20 -1.31 -3.69
N THR A 122 19.12 -2.27 -4.59
CA THR A 122 19.81 -3.57 -4.53
C THR A 122 21.33 -3.41 -4.52
N GLY A 123 21.86 -2.37 -5.17
CA GLY A 123 23.28 -2.05 -5.17
C GLY A 123 23.82 -1.70 -3.79
N ILE A 124 23.02 -1.09 -2.92
CA ILE A 124 23.37 -0.78 -1.53
C ILE A 124 23.58 -2.07 -0.72
N PHE A 125 22.91 -3.14 -1.09
CA PHE A 125 23.00 -4.47 -0.47
C PHE A 125 23.97 -5.42 -1.21
N GLY A 126 24.83 -4.89 -2.09
CA GLY A 126 25.87 -5.65 -2.76
C GLY A 126 25.45 -6.31 -4.09
N LEU A 127 24.30 -5.94 -4.65
CA LEU A 127 23.77 -6.46 -5.94
C LEU A 127 23.56 -5.32 -6.95
N PRO A 128 24.64 -4.66 -7.42
CA PRO A 128 24.52 -3.56 -8.38
C PRO A 128 23.97 -4.06 -9.72
N GLY A 129 23.14 -3.22 -10.36
CA GLY A 129 22.56 -3.54 -11.69
C GLY A 129 21.39 -4.52 -11.66
N MET A 130 20.87 -4.86 -10.49
CA MET A 130 19.65 -5.65 -10.33
C MET A 130 18.49 -4.75 -9.96
N SER A 131 17.44 -4.71 -10.80
CA SER A 131 16.19 -4.03 -10.48
C SER A 131 15.36 -4.87 -9.51
N GLY A 132 14.48 -4.21 -8.77
CA GLY A 132 13.56 -4.85 -7.86
C GLY A 132 12.22 -4.14 -7.80
N VAL A 133 11.22 -4.86 -7.34
CA VAL A 133 9.92 -4.32 -6.97
C VAL A 133 9.61 -4.75 -5.54
N GLY A 134 9.09 -3.83 -4.76
CA GLY A 134 8.71 -4.08 -3.36
C GLY A 134 7.27 -3.69 -3.10
N ILE A 135 6.63 -4.45 -2.21
CA ILE A 135 5.30 -4.19 -1.73
C ILE A 135 5.28 -4.29 -0.21
N SER A 136 4.62 -3.34 0.44
CA SER A 136 4.40 -3.32 1.89
C SER A 136 2.91 -3.39 2.18
N PHE A 137 2.52 -4.26 3.09
CA PHE A 137 1.14 -4.43 3.55
C PHE A 137 0.98 -3.77 4.93
N GLY A 138 -0.01 -2.91 5.07
CA GLY A 138 -0.42 -2.34 6.34
C GLY A 138 -1.31 -3.33 7.10
N ALA A 139 -0.72 -4.29 7.82
CA ALA A 139 -1.46 -5.37 8.49
C ALA A 139 -2.56 -4.83 9.41
N ASP A 140 -2.26 -3.83 10.24
CA ASP A 140 -3.23 -3.23 11.16
C ASP A 140 -4.38 -2.55 10.41
N ARG A 141 -4.07 -1.84 9.31
CA ARG A 141 -5.10 -1.19 8.49
C ARG A 141 -5.98 -2.20 7.75
N ILE A 142 -5.39 -3.28 7.23
CA ILE A 142 -6.14 -4.38 6.62
C ILE A 142 -7.07 -5.02 7.65
N TYR A 143 -6.57 -5.26 8.89
CA TYR A 143 -7.37 -5.77 9.98
C TYR A 143 -8.55 -4.85 10.30
N ASP A 144 -8.32 -3.54 10.42
CA ASP A 144 -9.37 -2.55 10.70
C ASP A 144 -10.44 -2.51 9.60
N VAL A 145 -10.02 -2.58 8.33
CA VAL A 145 -10.95 -2.66 7.18
C VAL A 145 -11.80 -3.93 7.26
N LEU A 146 -11.18 -5.09 7.44
CA LEU A 146 -11.89 -6.37 7.51
C LEU A 146 -12.86 -6.41 8.70
N LYS A 147 -12.43 -5.88 9.85
CA LYS A 147 -13.27 -5.78 11.05
C LYS A 147 -14.42 -4.80 10.85
N GLY A 148 -14.15 -3.61 10.32
CA GLY A 148 -15.14 -2.56 10.14
C GLY A 148 -16.21 -2.92 9.10
N LEU A 149 -15.85 -3.72 8.11
CA LEU A 149 -16.76 -4.22 7.06
C LEU A 149 -17.37 -5.60 7.34
N ASP A 150 -17.10 -6.20 8.52
CA ASP A 150 -17.53 -7.57 8.89
C ASP A 150 -17.14 -8.61 7.82
N LYS A 151 -15.90 -8.51 7.31
CA LYS A 151 -15.36 -9.37 6.23
C LYS A 151 -14.47 -10.50 6.73
N PHE A 152 -14.29 -10.66 8.04
CA PHE A 152 -13.60 -11.82 8.57
C PHE A 152 -14.41 -13.09 8.29
N PRO A 153 -13.75 -14.20 7.89
CA PRO A 153 -14.44 -15.49 7.77
C PRO A 153 -15.07 -15.89 9.11
N LYS A 154 -16.33 -16.32 9.06
CA LYS A 154 -17.09 -16.67 10.27
C LYS A 154 -16.55 -17.90 11.00
N ASP A 155 -15.76 -18.70 10.32
CA ASP A 155 -15.13 -19.94 10.81
C ASP A 155 -13.82 -19.68 11.56
N ILE A 156 -13.32 -18.44 11.60
CA ILE A 156 -12.23 -18.03 12.51
C ILE A 156 -12.77 -17.75 13.92
N ALA A 157 -13.84 -18.41 14.31
CA ALA A 157 -14.43 -18.30 15.63
C ALA A 157 -13.56 -19.03 16.67
N GLY A 158 -12.60 -18.33 17.25
CA GLY A 158 -11.82 -18.77 18.39
C GLY A 158 -10.52 -19.48 18.01
N SER A 159 -9.43 -19.05 18.62
CA SER A 159 -8.10 -19.66 18.47
C SER A 159 -8.03 -21.04 19.13
N ALA A 160 -8.95 -21.36 20.04
CA ALA A 160 -8.96 -22.61 20.77
C ALA A 160 -10.36 -23.20 20.96
N THR A 161 -10.45 -24.53 20.80
CA THR A 161 -11.64 -25.30 21.15
C THR A 161 -11.74 -25.53 22.68
N VAL A 162 -10.59 -25.58 23.33
CA VAL A 162 -10.46 -25.80 24.80
C VAL A 162 -9.58 -24.71 25.40
N LEU A 163 -10.11 -23.97 26.38
CA LEU A 163 -9.37 -22.99 27.15
C LEU A 163 -9.19 -23.50 28.58
N PHE A 164 -7.96 -23.66 29.02
CA PHE A 164 -7.62 -24.05 30.39
C PHE A 164 -7.48 -22.80 31.26
N ALA A 165 -8.16 -22.77 32.39
CA ALA A 165 -8.00 -21.74 33.39
C ALA A 165 -6.72 -21.96 34.21
N ASN A 166 -5.85 -20.97 34.26
CA ASN A 166 -4.67 -20.96 35.10
C ASN A 166 -5.06 -20.52 36.53
N MET A 167 -5.31 -21.45 37.44
CA MET A 167 -5.75 -21.14 38.80
C MET A 167 -4.57 -20.89 39.75
N ASP A 168 -3.51 -21.67 39.60
CA ASP A 168 -2.27 -21.57 40.40
C ASP A 168 -1.12 -22.35 39.73
N ALA A 169 0.07 -22.30 40.33
CA ALA A 169 1.26 -22.95 39.78
C ALA A 169 1.16 -24.49 39.78
N GLU A 170 0.45 -25.07 40.73
CA GLU A 170 0.24 -26.51 40.83
C GLU A 170 -0.70 -26.98 39.72
N ALA A 171 -1.81 -26.27 39.51
CA ALA A 171 -2.74 -26.51 38.42
C ALA A 171 -2.04 -26.38 37.05
N LEU A 172 -1.18 -25.37 36.89
CA LEU A 172 -0.44 -25.16 35.64
C LEU A 172 0.48 -26.35 35.32
N SER A 173 1.19 -26.88 36.32
CA SER A 173 2.05 -28.05 36.16
C SER A 173 1.27 -29.29 35.72
N TYR A 174 0.02 -29.43 36.14
CA TYR A 174 -0.87 -30.51 35.73
C TYR A 174 -1.46 -30.29 34.32
N ILE A 175 -1.79 -29.06 33.99
CA ILE A 175 -2.42 -28.69 32.72
C ILE A 175 -1.46 -28.84 31.54
N ILE A 176 -0.18 -28.48 31.69
CA ILE A 176 0.80 -28.50 30.60
C ILE A 176 0.89 -29.84 29.87
N PRO A 177 1.02 -31.00 30.57
CA PRO A 177 1.03 -32.32 29.92
C PRO A 177 -0.28 -32.63 29.18
N VAL A 178 -1.42 -32.20 29.73
CA VAL A 178 -2.74 -32.40 29.11
C VAL A 178 -2.86 -31.60 27.83
N VAL A 179 -2.45 -30.34 27.88
CA VAL A 179 -2.41 -29.46 26.67
C VAL A 179 -1.53 -30.04 25.57
N LYS A 180 -0.36 -30.59 25.94
CA LYS A 180 0.51 -31.27 24.98
C LYS A 180 -0.22 -32.45 24.32
N SER A 181 -0.84 -33.32 25.07
CA SER A 181 -1.55 -34.49 24.55
C SER A 181 -2.72 -34.09 23.63
N LEU A 182 -3.46 -33.03 23.98
CA LEU A 182 -4.56 -32.52 23.17
C LEU A 182 -4.05 -31.96 21.86
N ARG A 183 -2.95 -31.20 21.87
CA ARG A 183 -2.36 -30.63 20.64
C ARG A 183 -1.82 -31.73 19.73
N GLU A 184 -1.22 -32.78 20.30
CA GLU A 184 -0.77 -33.96 19.54
C GLU A 184 -1.96 -34.71 18.91
N ALA A 185 -3.13 -34.66 19.53
CA ALA A 185 -4.39 -35.18 18.98
C ALA A 185 -5.10 -34.22 18.00
N GLY A 186 -4.49 -33.09 17.67
CA GLY A 186 -5.07 -32.10 16.73
C GLY A 186 -6.14 -31.19 17.32
N VAL A 187 -6.32 -31.17 18.65
CA VAL A 187 -7.28 -30.29 19.33
C VAL A 187 -6.64 -28.95 19.63
N ALA A 188 -7.21 -27.90 19.10
CA ALA A 188 -6.77 -26.52 19.37
C ALA A 188 -7.09 -26.17 20.83
N CYS A 189 -6.06 -25.90 21.63
CA CYS A 189 -6.21 -25.55 23.03
C CYS A 189 -5.21 -24.50 23.49
N GLU A 190 -5.64 -23.68 24.43
CA GLU A 190 -4.87 -22.61 25.05
C GLU A 190 -4.92 -22.66 26.57
N ILE A 191 -3.94 -22.07 27.23
CA ILE A 191 -3.93 -21.85 28.67
C ILE A 191 -4.09 -20.34 28.89
N TYR A 192 -5.05 -19.91 29.69
CA TYR A 192 -5.20 -18.51 30.07
C TYR A 192 -3.93 -18.06 30.82
N PRO A 193 -3.24 -16.99 30.33
CA PRO A 193 -1.90 -16.67 30.81
C PRO A 193 -1.86 -16.20 32.27
N ASP A 194 -2.90 -15.47 32.68
CA ASP A 194 -2.96 -14.88 34.01
C ASP A 194 -3.62 -15.83 35.03
N LYS A 195 -3.14 -15.74 36.29
CA LYS A 195 -3.79 -16.41 37.36
C LYS A 195 -5.18 -15.84 37.59
N SER A 196 -6.20 -16.64 37.36
CA SER A 196 -7.61 -16.21 37.43
C SER A 196 -8.46 -17.16 38.24
N LYS A 197 -9.34 -16.60 39.09
CA LYS A 197 -10.40 -17.36 39.73
C LYS A 197 -11.61 -17.37 38.80
N LEU A 198 -12.17 -18.55 38.55
CA LEU A 198 -13.48 -18.66 37.92
C LEU A 198 -14.51 -17.96 38.83
N LYS A 199 -15.19 -16.95 38.28
CA LYS A 199 -16.33 -16.31 38.94
C LYS A 199 -17.61 -16.91 38.44
#